data_ec93d547902ea29e2abadaca50931a2c
#
_entry.id   ec93d547902ea29e2abadaca50931a2c
#
_cell.length_a   1.000
_cell.length_b   1.000
_cell.length_c   1.000
_cell.angle_alpha   90.00
_cell.angle_beta   90.00
_cell.angle_gamma   90.00
#
_symmetry.space_group_name_H-M   'P 1'
#
loop_
_entity.id
_entity.type
_entity.pdbx_description
1 polymer ?
#
loop_
_entity_poly.entity_id
_entity_poly.type
_entity_poly.pdbx_seq_one_letter_code
_entity_poly.pdbx_strand_id
1 'polypeptide(L)'
;MSCFTLNHKLFTVHRHHSPLCHLTLHNYSHRLNTSFLIAKRLIRAEAGAENTAISGTRPIVHIAIGGIALGIAVMIMALAIVTGFHEQIKDKVVSFSADIIVTSFGNLNALEPSPISKNQNFSLPLLEIDGIRHVQVFATKAGIIKTEDEIEGVVVKGVGSDFDWAFFQKHLVEGNVFATSDTSRSRNILISEPIAKKLKLNVGSRMEIFFIQGEQQRARIFNVSGIYRTGLEEFDKRFVIADITHIQRLNEWKPDEVAGFEVFVDDFDRVDELDAKVYDAIGTGLYSATVKELQPQMFDWLELQNVNVQVIILLMLIVAGFNMISALLIMIIERVNMIGILKALGMADGKIRNIFLYQALYLTGIGMFWGNVVGISLCLLQQHFGIITLDEASYYVKVVPINLNIWHILLLNAGTLFFCFLMLLLPSFIVARISPLKAIRFD
;
A
#
# COMPACT_ATOMS: atom_id res chain seq x y z
N MET A 1 8.15 36.64 64.71
CA MET A 1 7.87 37.84 65.50
C MET A 1 6.41 38.19 65.21
N SER A 2 5.52 37.70 66.11
CA SER A 2 4.82 38.42 67.19
C SER A 2 4.09 39.66 66.64
N CYS A 3 2.78 39.83 66.79
CA CYS A 3 2.04 39.79 68.03
C CYS A 3 0.53 39.68 67.80
N PHE A 4 -0.09 38.93 68.65
CA PHE A 4 -1.48 39.01 69.05
C PHE A 4 -1.87 40.39 69.53
N THR A 5 -3.12 40.86 69.27
CA THR A 5 -3.93 41.48 70.29
C THR A 5 -5.41 41.39 70.00
N LEU A 6 -6.13 40.73 70.93
CA LEU A 6 -7.59 40.85 71.17
C LEU A 6 -7.95 42.23 71.51
N ASN A 7 -9.12 42.74 71.07
CA ASN A 7 -9.94 43.54 72.01
C ASN A 7 -11.46 43.47 71.67
N HIS A 8 -12.22 43.13 72.70
CA HIS A 8 -13.67 43.22 72.86
C HIS A 8 -14.17 44.61 72.79
N LYS A 9 -15.31 44.88 72.17
CA LYS A 9 -16.45 45.57 72.79
C LYS A 9 -17.67 45.64 71.84
N LEU A 10 -18.76 45.05 72.32
CA LEU A 10 -20.12 45.56 72.49
C LEU A 10 -20.95 46.14 71.34
N PHE A 11 -22.03 45.39 71.07
CA PHE A 11 -23.41 45.76 70.74
C PHE A 11 -23.72 47.21 70.37
N THR A 12 -24.28 47.38 69.18
CA THR A 12 -25.54 48.11 68.99
C THR A 12 -26.22 47.64 67.66
N VAL A 13 -27.53 47.41 67.87
CA VAL A 13 -28.46 47.01 66.76
C VAL A 13 -28.82 48.25 65.99
N HIS A 14 -28.60 48.29 64.70
CA HIS A 14 -29.34 49.18 63.79
C HIS A 14 -29.70 48.39 62.51
N ARG A 15 -31.02 48.14 62.37
CA ARG A 15 -31.65 47.69 61.13
C ARG A 15 -31.47 48.82 60.09
N HIS A 16 -30.77 48.48 58.99
CA HIS A 16 -31.00 49.15 57.72
C HIS A 16 -30.89 48.17 56.56
N HIS A 17 -31.95 48.15 55.80
CA HIS A 17 -32.06 47.45 54.52
C HIS A 17 -30.95 47.89 53.57
N SER A 18 -30.26 46.91 52.95
CA SER A 18 -29.58 47.04 51.66
C SER A 18 -29.22 45.67 51.05
N PRO A 19 -29.02 45.63 49.76
CA PRO A 19 -29.51 44.51 48.93
C PRO A 19 -28.53 43.36 48.90
N LEU A 20 -29.11 42.19 48.63
CA LEU A 20 -28.46 40.92 48.32
C LEU A 20 -27.23 41.08 47.41
N CYS A 21 -26.06 40.99 48.01
CA CYS A 21 -24.83 40.71 47.31
C CYS A 21 -24.88 39.21 46.94
N HIS A 22 -25.40 38.92 45.76
CA HIS A 22 -25.23 37.61 45.15
C HIS A 22 -23.73 37.38 44.90
N LEU A 23 -23.04 36.80 45.85
CA LEU A 23 -21.79 36.11 45.62
C LEU A 23 -22.12 34.91 44.74
N THR A 24 -22.07 35.11 43.42
CA THR A 24 -21.93 34.00 42.46
C THR A 24 -20.59 33.37 42.74
N LEU A 25 -20.57 32.38 43.62
CA LEU A 25 -19.55 31.35 43.63
C LEU A 25 -19.59 30.68 42.26
N HIS A 26 -18.75 31.19 41.38
CA HIS A 26 -18.44 30.51 40.13
C HIS A 26 -17.80 29.17 40.53
N ASN A 27 -18.64 28.16 40.60
CA ASN A 27 -18.24 26.75 40.79
C ASN A 27 -17.37 26.36 39.59
N TYR A 28 -16.08 26.66 39.66
CA TYR A 28 -15.05 26.01 38.91
C TYR A 28 -14.91 24.59 39.48
N SER A 29 -15.97 23.78 39.36
CA SER A 29 -15.85 22.34 39.48
C SER A 29 -15.16 21.85 38.19
N HIS A 30 -13.83 21.86 38.19
CA HIS A 30 -13.11 20.82 37.47
C HIS A 30 -13.75 19.50 37.93
N ARG A 31 -14.71 18.99 37.15
CA ARG A 31 -15.26 17.63 37.35
C ARG A 31 -14.09 16.71 37.12
N LEU A 32 -13.29 16.46 38.19
CA LEU A 32 -12.32 15.38 38.22
C LEU A 32 -13.08 14.12 37.80
N ASN A 33 -12.78 13.59 36.62
CA ASN A 33 -13.40 12.37 36.14
C ASN A 33 -12.93 11.24 37.06
N THR A 34 -13.71 10.99 38.14
CA THR A 34 -13.38 10.01 39.17
C THR A 34 -13.09 8.63 38.59
N SER A 35 -13.78 8.26 37.51
CA SER A 35 -13.55 7.01 36.79
C SER A 35 -12.13 6.97 36.19
N PHE A 36 -11.66 8.05 35.59
CA PHE A 36 -10.30 8.15 35.05
C PHE A 36 -9.23 8.11 36.15
N LEU A 37 -9.44 8.79 37.28
CA LEU A 37 -8.51 8.75 38.40
C LEU A 37 -8.38 7.35 39.01
N ILE A 38 -9.48 6.64 39.17
CA ILE A 38 -9.47 5.27 39.67
C ILE A 38 -8.76 4.34 38.67
N ALA A 39 -9.09 4.45 37.38
CA ALA A 39 -8.43 3.67 36.32
C ALA A 39 -6.91 3.91 36.33
N LYS A 40 -6.47 5.17 36.40
CA LYS A 40 -5.04 5.54 36.44
C LYS A 40 -4.32 4.96 37.68
N ARG A 41 -4.98 4.94 38.86
CA ARG A 41 -4.42 4.35 40.08
C ARG A 41 -4.30 2.82 39.96
N LEU A 42 -5.32 2.17 39.40
CA LEU A 42 -5.29 0.73 39.17
C LEU A 42 -4.15 0.32 38.24
N ILE A 43 -4.00 1.02 37.13
CA ILE A 43 -2.91 0.82 36.15
C ILE A 43 -1.53 0.99 36.82
N ARG A 44 -1.35 2.05 37.63
CA ARG A 44 -0.08 2.27 38.36
C ARG A 44 0.18 1.23 39.43
N ALA A 45 -0.85 0.75 40.15
CA ALA A 45 -0.71 -0.30 41.14
C ALA A 45 -0.31 -1.64 40.50
N GLU A 46 -0.80 -1.94 39.30
CA GLU A 46 -0.39 -3.12 38.53
C GLU A 46 1.04 -3.01 38.03
N ALA A 47 1.50 -1.82 37.68
CA ALA A 47 2.88 -1.57 37.21
C ALA A 47 3.91 -1.58 38.36
N GLY A 48 3.52 -1.19 39.61
CA GLY A 48 4.45 -0.94 40.72
C GLY A 48 4.49 -2.05 41.77
N ALA A 49 3.63 -3.08 41.72
CA ALA A 49 3.56 -4.14 42.75
C ALA A 49 4.57 -5.25 42.49
N GLU A 50 5.83 -5.05 42.85
CA GLU A 50 6.88 -6.08 42.72
C GLU A 50 6.72 -7.25 43.66
N ASN A 51 5.98 -7.14 44.79
CA ASN A 51 6.05 -8.16 45.89
C ASN A 51 4.75 -8.50 46.60
N THR A 52 3.55 -8.37 46.03
CA THR A 52 2.33 -8.81 46.70
C THR A 52 1.56 -9.86 45.94
N ALA A 53 0.99 -10.83 46.70
CA ALA A 53 0.36 -12.07 46.27
C ALA A 53 -0.88 -12.00 45.32
N ILE A 54 -0.98 -10.95 44.48
CA ILE A 54 -2.01 -10.82 43.44
C ILE A 54 -1.36 -11.17 42.08
N SER A 55 -0.82 -12.40 42.04
CA SER A 55 0.04 -12.84 40.92
C SER A 55 -0.72 -13.39 39.70
N GLY A 56 -2.06 -13.52 39.77
CA GLY A 56 -2.84 -14.19 38.71
C GLY A 56 -3.13 -13.37 37.48
N THR A 57 -3.29 -12.06 37.61
CA THR A 57 -3.73 -11.15 36.51
C THR A 57 -2.63 -10.78 35.53
N ARG A 58 -1.38 -10.68 35.99
CA ARG A 58 -0.24 -10.23 35.19
C ARG A 58 -0.02 -11.03 33.91
N PRO A 59 0.05 -12.37 33.91
CA PRO A 59 0.29 -13.13 32.70
C PRO A 59 -0.82 -12.92 31.65
N ILE A 60 -2.06 -12.76 32.07
CA ILE A 60 -3.22 -12.58 31.17
C ILE A 60 -3.17 -11.23 30.49
N VAL A 61 -2.84 -10.17 31.23
CA VAL A 61 -2.67 -8.83 30.68
C VAL A 61 -1.52 -8.80 29.65
N HIS A 62 -0.39 -9.46 29.94
CA HIS A 62 0.73 -9.54 29.00
C HIS A 62 0.37 -10.34 27.74
N ILE A 63 -0.39 -11.43 27.89
CA ILE A 63 -0.90 -12.21 26.75
C ILE A 63 -1.83 -11.35 25.89
N ALA A 64 -2.73 -10.57 26.51
CA ALA A 64 -3.62 -9.68 25.77
C ALA A 64 -2.85 -8.60 25.01
N ILE A 65 -1.88 -7.94 25.65
CA ILE A 65 -1.00 -6.94 25.02
C ILE A 65 -0.22 -7.59 23.87
N GLY A 66 0.38 -8.77 24.09
CA GLY A 66 1.13 -9.52 23.10
C GLY A 66 0.28 -9.91 21.89
N GLY A 67 -0.97 -10.36 22.13
CA GLY A 67 -1.90 -10.71 21.06
C GLY A 67 -2.30 -9.52 20.20
N ILE A 68 -2.53 -8.35 20.80
CA ILE A 68 -2.81 -7.11 20.06
C ILE A 68 -1.56 -6.67 19.29
N ALA A 69 -0.39 -6.69 19.92
CA ALA A 69 0.86 -6.31 19.30
C ALA A 69 1.20 -7.20 18.08
N LEU A 70 1.02 -8.51 18.23
CA LEU A 70 1.19 -9.45 17.12
C LEU A 70 0.20 -9.17 15.98
N GLY A 71 -1.07 -8.96 16.31
CA GLY A 71 -2.10 -8.65 15.32
C GLY A 71 -1.78 -7.39 14.52
N ILE A 72 -1.41 -6.31 15.19
CA ILE A 72 -1.01 -5.06 14.54
C ILE A 72 0.25 -5.26 13.67
N ALA A 73 1.27 -5.96 14.18
CA ALA A 73 2.49 -6.22 13.42
C ALA A 73 2.20 -7.00 12.13
N VAL A 74 1.38 -8.05 12.21
CA VAL A 74 0.98 -8.84 11.04
C VAL A 74 0.17 -8.01 10.05
N MET A 75 -0.79 -7.18 10.51
CA MET A 75 -1.58 -6.32 9.64
C MET A 75 -0.71 -5.29 8.92
N ILE A 76 0.26 -4.66 9.61
CA ILE A 76 1.20 -3.71 8.99
C ILE A 76 2.05 -4.42 7.93
N MET A 77 2.61 -5.60 8.25
CA MET A 77 3.41 -6.36 7.28
C MET A 77 2.59 -6.77 6.06
N ALA A 78 1.39 -7.31 6.26
CA ALA A 78 0.53 -7.73 5.16
C ALA A 78 0.20 -6.55 4.23
N LEU A 79 -0.18 -5.41 4.80
CA LEU A 79 -0.49 -4.20 4.05
C LEU A 79 0.74 -3.64 3.32
N ALA A 80 1.89 -3.55 3.99
CA ALA A 80 3.13 -3.04 3.41
C ALA A 80 3.66 -3.94 2.28
N ILE A 81 3.52 -5.25 2.40
CA ILE A 81 3.89 -6.21 1.35
C ILE A 81 3.00 -6.04 0.13
N VAL A 82 1.67 -6.05 0.30
CA VAL A 82 0.75 -5.99 -0.85
C VAL A 82 0.85 -4.64 -1.57
N THR A 83 0.90 -3.54 -0.83
CA THR A 83 1.09 -2.22 -1.45
C THR A 83 2.45 -2.12 -2.16
N GLY A 84 3.50 -2.76 -1.62
CA GLY A 84 4.81 -2.86 -2.27
C GLY A 84 4.78 -3.67 -3.56
N PHE A 85 4.09 -4.81 -3.57
CA PHE A 85 3.87 -5.60 -4.79
C PHE A 85 3.13 -4.82 -5.86
N HIS A 86 2.02 -4.18 -5.49
CA HIS A 86 1.24 -3.35 -6.41
C HIS A 86 2.09 -2.29 -7.10
N GLU A 87 2.86 -1.54 -6.33
CA GLU A 87 3.67 -0.45 -6.86
C GLU A 87 4.78 -0.96 -7.77
N GLN A 88 5.56 -1.96 -7.33
CA GLN A 88 6.69 -2.46 -8.11
C GLN A 88 6.28 -3.17 -9.40
N ILE A 89 5.22 -3.98 -9.37
CA ILE A 89 4.77 -4.69 -10.57
C ILE A 89 4.13 -3.70 -11.53
N LYS A 90 3.27 -2.82 -11.02
CA LYS A 90 2.68 -1.74 -11.82
C LYS A 90 3.74 -0.95 -12.56
N ASP A 91 4.75 -0.43 -11.83
CA ASP A 91 5.80 0.40 -12.41
C ASP A 91 6.57 -0.33 -13.51
N LYS A 92 6.89 -1.62 -13.32
CA LYS A 92 7.57 -2.42 -14.34
C LYS A 92 6.72 -2.63 -15.59
N VAL A 93 5.46 -3.02 -15.42
CA VAL A 93 4.55 -3.31 -16.54
C VAL A 93 4.25 -2.06 -17.34
N VAL A 94 3.89 -0.98 -16.67
CA VAL A 94 3.59 0.31 -17.29
C VAL A 94 4.80 0.87 -18.04
N SER A 95 5.98 0.82 -17.42
CA SER A 95 7.20 1.35 -18.06
C SER A 95 7.61 0.58 -19.31
N PHE A 96 7.21 -0.70 -19.41
CA PHE A 96 7.47 -1.51 -20.60
C PHE A 96 6.37 -1.38 -21.67
N SER A 97 5.08 -1.37 -21.25
CA SER A 97 3.91 -1.46 -22.13
C SER A 97 3.10 -0.16 -22.25
N ALA A 98 3.49 0.92 -21.55
CA ALA A 98 2.72 2.12 -21.30
C ALA A 98 1.44 1.89 -20.50
N ASP A 99 0.76 2.97 -20.08
CA ASP A 99 -0.50 2.92 -19.33
C ASP A 99 -1.70 2.66 -20.25
N ILE A 100 -1.70 3.33 -21.41
CA ILE A 100 -2.76 3.22 -22.42
C ILE A 100 -2.10 3.04 -23.79
N ILE A 101 -2.63 2.12 -24.58
CA ILE A 101 -2.20 1.91 -25.97
C ILE A 101 -3.32 2.36 -26.90
N VAL A 102 -2.98 3.21 -27.88
CA VAL A 102 -3.89 3.64 -28.93
C VAL A 102 -3.46 2.99 -30.25
N THR A 103 -4.36 2.26 -30.90
CA THR A 103 -4.08 1.55 -32.15
C THR A 103 -5.34 1.44 -33.02
N SER A 104 -5.24 0.89 -34.23
CA SER A 104 -6.38 0.60 -35.09
C SER A 104 -7.23 -0.55 -34.51
N PHE A 105 -8.52 -0.55 -34.79
CA PHE A 105 -9.40 -1.66 -34.43
C PHE A 105 -8.85 -3.01 -34.92
N GLY A 106 -8.84 -4.01 -34.02
CA GLY A 106 -8.34 -5.34 -34.32
C GLY A 106 -6.83 -5.55 -34.16
N ASN A 107 -6.04 -4.50 -33.88
CA ASN A 107 -4.59 -4.57 -33.73
C ASN A 107 -4.09 -4.84 -32.32
N LEU A 108 -4.93 -4.76 -31.29
CA LEU A 108 -4.51 -4.83 -29.86
C LEU A 108 -3.61 -6.02 -29.53
N ASN A 109 -3.91 -7.18 -30.11
CA ASN A 109 -3.14 -8.41 -29.89
C ASN A 109 -2.41 -8.90 -31.16
N ALA A 110 -2.35 -8.05 -32.20
CA ALA A 110 -1.75 -8.42 -33.47
C ALA A 110 -0.23 -8.33 -33.38
N LEU A 111 0.47 -9.43 -33.67
CA LEU A 111 1.93 -9.44 -33.85
C LEU A 111 2.37 -8.67 -35.11
N GLU A 112 1.45 -8.48 -36.04
CA GLU A 112 1.60 -7.71 -37.26
C GLU A 112 0.43 -6.72 -37.40
N PRO A 113 0.50 -5.57 -36.72
CA PRO A 113 -0.57 -4.58 -36.74
C PRO A 113 -0.67 -3.86 -38.09
N SER A 114 -1.87 -3.43 -38.44
CA SER A 114 -2.10 -2.53 -39.58
C SER A 114 -1.60 -1.14 -39.24
N PRO A 115 -0.99 -0.41 -40.17
CA PRO A 115 -0.42 0.90 -39.89
C PRO A 115 -1.48 1.99 -39.67
N ILE A 116 -1.15 2.93 -38.83
CA ILE A 116 -1.86 4.20 -38.65
C ILE A 116 -0.88 5.36 -38.89
N SER A 117 -1.38 6.51 -39.26
CA SER A 117 -0.52 7.68 -39.46
C SER A 117 0.02 8.19 -38.12
N LYS A 118 1.32 8.50 -38.05
CA LYS A 118 1.96 9.20 -36.93
C LYS A 118 1.39 10.62 -36.75
N ASN A 119 1.02 11.26 -37.88
CA ASN A 119 0.51 12.63 -37.91
C ASN A 119 -1.00 12.66 -37.64
N GLN A 120 -1.36 12.46 -36.40
CA GLN A 120 -2.74 12.49 -35.91
C GLN A 120 -3.05 13.88 -35.34
N ASN A 121 -4.27 14.36 -35.57
CA ASN A 121 -4.72 15.65 -35.03
C ASN A 121 -4.85 15.63 -33.49
N PHE A 122 -4.88 14.44 -32.87
CA PHE A 122 -5.01 14.28 -31.42
C PHE A 122 -3.66 14.24 -30.68
N SER A 123 -2.52 14.07 -31.36
CA SER A 123 -1.22 13.86 -30.68
C SER A 123 -0.85 15.02 -29.76
N LEU A 124 -1.08 16.27 -30.18
CA LEU A 124 -0.87 17.45 -29.35
C LEU A 124 -1.99 17.62 -28.30
N PRO A 125 -3.29 17.55 -28.68
CA PRO A 125 -4.38 17.59 -27.69
C PRO A 125 -4.29 16.54 -26.58
N LEU A 126 -3.75 15.34 -26.83
CA LEU A 126 -3.54 14.35 -25.78
C LEU A 126 -2.58 14.84 -24.70
N LEU A 127 -1.51 15.54 -25.07
CA LEU A 127 -0.57 16.12 -24.11
C LEU A 127 -1.14 17.31 -23.31
N GLU A 128 -2.26 17.89 -23.76
CA GLU A 128 -2.98 18.95 -23.05
C GLU A 128 -3.98 18.41 -22.03
N ILE A 129 -4.27 17.10 -22.04
CA ILE A 129 -5.13 16.45 -21.06
C ILE A 129 -4.39 16.37 -19.73
N ASP A 130 -4.96 16.99 -18.68
CA ASP A 130 -4.39 16.93 -17.33
C ASP A 130 -4.29 15.48 -16.84
N GLY A 131 -3.06 15.06 -16.50
CA GLY A 131 -2.72 13.71 -16.07
C GLY A 131 -2.04 12.86 -17.16
N ILE A 132 -1.88 13.33 -18.41
CA ILE A 132 -1.05 12.66 -19.43
C ILE A 132 0.36 13.25 -19.40
N ARG A 133 1.35 12.39 -19.14
CA ARG A 133 2.76 12.79 -19.01
C ARG A 133 3.53 12.74 -20.32
N HIS A 134 3.33 11.69 -21.11
CA HIS A 134 4.11 11.44 -22.31
C HIS A 134 3.32 10.63 -23.33
N VAL A 135 3.57 10.87 -24.62
CA VAL A 135 3.02 10.10 -25.73
C VAL A 135 4.16 9.78 -26.70
N GLN A 136 4.32 8.51 -27.03
CA GLN A 136 5.33 8.03 -27.96
C GLN A 136 4.77 7.04 -28.95
N VAL A 137 5.42 6.89 -30.10
CA VAL A 137 5.02 5.93 -31.13
C VAL A 137 5.73 4.60 -30.98
N PHE A 138 5.08 3.55 -31.45
CA PHE A 138 5.69 2.22 -31.51
C PHE A 138 5.27 1.45 -32.75
N ALA A 139 6.04 0.41 -33.06
CA ALA A 139 5.66 -0.63 -34.00
C ALA A 139 6.16 -1.99 -33.46
N THR A 140 5.47 -3.05 -33.78
CA THR A 140 5.88 -4.42 -33.41
C THR A 140 5.94 -5.31 -34.64
N LYS A 141 6.87 -6.27 -34.63
CA LYS A 141 6.94 -7.32 -35.64
C LYS A 141 7.56 -8.58 -35.06
N ALA A 142 6.92 -9.71 -35.31
CA ALA A 142 7.48 -11.00 -34.96
C ALA A 142 8.70 -11.32 -35.83
N GLY A 143 9.73 -11.90 -35.21
CA GLY A 143 10.96 -12.32 -35.86
C GLY A 143 11.57 -13.54 -35.19
N ILE A 144 12.52 -14.14 -35.88
CA ILE A 144 13.26 -15.32 -35.41
C ILE A 144 14.73 -14.98 -35.39
N ILE A 145 15.38 -15.02 -34.24
CA ILE A 145 16.82 -14.95 -34.11
C ILE A 145 17.38 -16.35 -34.30
N LYS A 146 18.33 -16.48 -35.21
CA LYS A 146 19.03 -17.74 -35.45
C LYS A 146 20.52 -17.52 -35.24
N THR A 147 21.12 -18.36 -34.41
CA THR A 147 22.56 -18.52 -34.23
C THR A 147 22.99 -19.88 -34.80
N GLU A 148 24.26 -20.21 -34.66
CA GLU A 148 24.76 -21.54 -35.10
C GLU A 148 24.12 -22.69 -34.29
N ASP A 149 23.87 -22.48 -33.00
CA ASP A 149 23.44 -23.51 -32.07
C ASP A 149 21.92 -23.44 -31.72
N GLU A 150 21.32 -22.24 -31.75
CA GLU A 150 20.00 -21.99 -31.15
C GLU A 150 19.10 -21.15 -32.07
N ILE A 151 17.80 -21.31 -31.86
CA ILE A 151 16.76 -20.51 -32.52
C ILE A 151 15.80 -19.99 -31.48
N GLU A 152 15.47 -18.69 -31.56
CA GLU A 152 14.54 -18.02 -30.63
C GLU A 152 13.56 -17.13 -31.37
N GLY A 153 12.25 -17.32 -31.06
CA GLY A 153 11.20 -16.43 -31.53
C GLY A 153 11.12 -15.19 -30.68
N VAL A 154 11.14 -14.02 -31.29
CA VAL A 154 11.10 -12.72 -30.60
C VAL A 154 10.09 -11.79 -31.23
N VAL A 155 9.66 -10.80 -30.48
CA VAL A 155 8.92 -9.64 -30.96
C VAL A 155 9.87 -8.45 -30.94
N VAL A 156 10.12 -7.89 -32.09
CA VAL A 156 10.88 -6.64 -32.21
C VAL A 156 9.95 -5.48 -31.94
N LYS A 157 10.19 -4.75 -30.86
CA LYS A 157 9.53 -3.45 -30.58
C LYS A 157 10.38 -2.35 -31.19
N GLY A 158 9.86 -1.72 -32.25
CA GLY A 158 10.46 -0.58 -32.89
C GLY A 158 10.06 0.70 -32.18
N VAL A 159 11.06 1.51 -31.85
CA VAL A 159 10.88 2.76 -31.10
C VAL A 159 11.36 3.96 -31.93
N GLY A 160 10.68 5.09 -31.77
CA GLY A 160 10.95 6.34 -32.47
C GLY A 160 11.94 7.25 -31.74
N SER A 161 12.12 8.46 -32.28
CA SER A 161 12.94 9.51 -31.65
C SER A 161 12.30 10.10 -30.37
N ASP A 162 11.03 9.88 -30.19
CA ASP A 162 10.19 10.29 -29.05
C ASP A 162 10.20 9.29 -27.87
N PHE A 163 10.96 8.18 -27.99
CA PHE A 163 10.96 7.11 -27.01
C PHE A 163 11.68 7.49 -25.71
N ASP A 164 11.01 7.29 -24.57
CA ASP A 164 11.61 7.49 -23.25
C ASP A 164 12.50 6.31 -22.84
N TRP A 165 13.82 6.55 -22.85
CA TRP A 165 14.82 5.55 -22.48
C TRP A 165 15.07 5.39 -20.97
N ALA A 166 14.46 6.22 -20.12
CA ALA A 166 14.75 6.24 -18.67
C ALA A 166 14.57 4.87 -18.01
N PHE A 167 13.50 4.16 -18.38
CA PHE A 167 13.23 2.82 -17.86
C PHE A 167 14.32 1.83 -18.25
N PHE A 168 14.69 1.76 -19.54
CA PHE A 168 15.70 0.81 -20.01
C PHE A 168 17.09 1.15 -19.49
N GLN A 169 17.44 2.45 -19.34
CA GLN A 169 18.69 2.87 -18.73
C GLN A 169 18.82 2.37 -17.30
N LYS A 170 17.74 2.42 -16.51
CA LYS A 170 17.70 1.92 -15.12
C LYS A 170 17.85 0.40 -15.04
N HIS A 171 17.36 -0.33 -16.05
CA HIS A 171 17.35 -1.80 -16.08
C HIS A 171 18.45 -2.38 -16.98
N LEU A 172 19.41 -1.57 -17.41
CA LEU A 172 20.53 -2.03 -18.22
C LEU A 172 21.49 -2.85 -17.35
N VAL A 173 21.83 -4.04 -17.82
CA VAL A 173 22.80 -4.94 -17.18
C VAL A 173 24.20 -4.69 -17.73
N GLU A 174 24.31 -4.48 -19.06
CA GLU A 174 25.58 -4.27 -19.76
C GLU A 174 25.36 -3.43 -21.02
N GLY A 175 26.36 -2.63 -21.40
CA GLY A 175 26.34 -1.80 -22.61
C GLY A 175 25.60 -0.48 -22.43
N ASN A 176 25.01 0.03 -23.50
CA ASN A 176 24.33 1.33 -23.52
C ASN A 176 23.04 1.26 -24.36
N VAL A 177 22.08 2.12 -24.05
CA VAL A 177 20.96 2.41 -24.96
C VAL A 177 21.47 3.08 -26.24
N PHE A 178 20.73 2.98 -27.31
CA PHE A 178 21.11 3.61 -28.59
C PHE A 178 20.22 4.82 -28.88
N ALA A 179 20.76 5.76 -29.63
CA ALA A 179 19.98 6.90 -30.09
C ALA A 179 19.16 6.51 -31.33
N THR A 180 17.90 6.92 -31.34
CA THR A 180 16.99 6.87 -32.47
C THR A 180 16.90 8.27 -33.11
N SER A 181 16.76 8.35 -34.43
CA SER A 181 16.65 9.57 -35.16
C SER A 181 15.71 9.40 -36.35
N ASP A 182 14.91 10.43 -36.63
CA ASP A 182 14.00 10.39 -37.77
C ASP A 182 14.75 10.46 -39.12
N THR A 183 16.04 10.84 -39.12
CA THR A 183 16.84 11.00 -40.32
C THR A 183 17.83 9.87 -40.61
N SER A 184 18.22 9.12 -39.58
CA SER A 184 19.22 8.05 -39.71
C SER A 184 18.77 6.79 -38.99
N ARG A 185 18.87 5.66 -39.71
CA ARG A 185 18.52 4.34 -39.14
C ARG A 185 19.66 3.78 -38.32
N SER A 186 19.36 3.44 -37.07
CA SER A 186 20.29 2.72 -36.20
C SER A 186 20.22 1.19 -36.46
N ARG A 187 21.38 0.54 -36.55
CA ARG A 187 21.46 -0.93 -36.58
C ARG A 187 21.64 -1.52 -35.18
N ASN A 188 21.62 -0.68 -34.16
CA ASN A 188 21.76 -1.12 -32.79
C ASN A 188 20.44 -1.71 -32.27
N ILE A 189 20.57 -2.67 -31.39
CA ILE A 189 19.46 -3.35 -30.76
C ILE A 189 19.76 -3.59 -29.30
N LEU A 190 18.73 -3.46 -28.45
CA LEU A 190 18.76 -3.91 -27.07
C LEU A 190 18.10 -5.27 -26.99
N ILE A 191 18.77 -6.21 -26.35
CA ILE A 191 18.25 -7.56 -26.07
C ILE A 191 18.15 -7.77 -24.57
N SER A 192 17.26 -8.68 -24.16
CA SER A 192 17.15 -9.03 -22.75
C SER A 192 18.23 -10.00 -22.32
N GLU A 193 18.52 -10.06 -21.01
CA GLU A 193 19.50 -10.99 -20.44
C GLU A 193 19.13 -12.47 -20.69
N PRO A 194 17.86 -12.92 -20.57
CA PRO A 194 17.46 -14.29 -20.93
C PRO A 194 17.75 -14.63 -22.38
N ILE A 195 17.43 -13.74 -23.33
CA ILE A 195 17.71 -13.93 -24.76
C ILE A 195 19.24 -13.97 -25.00
N ALA A 196 19.98 -13.03 -24.40
CA ALA A 196 21.44 -12.97 -24.51
C ALA A 196 22.11 -14.27 -24.03
N LYS A 197 21.69 -14.77 -22.86
CA LYS A 197 22.23 -16.04 -22.30
C LYS A 197 21.87 -17.24 -23.15
N LYS A 198 20.62 -17.36 -23.61
CA LYS A 198 20.15 -18.47 -24.43
C LYS A 198 20.91 -18.55 -25.76
N LEU A 199 21.07 -17.40 -26.40
CA LEU A 199 21.71 -17.30 -27.71
C LEU A 199 23.24 -17.09 -27.65
N LYS A 200 23.83 -17.04 -26.43
CA LYS A 200 25.27 -16.79 -26.18
C LYS A 200 25.77 -15.49 -26.83
N LEU A 201 24.92 -14.42 -26.78
CA LEU A 201 25.23 -13.11 -27.35
C LEU A 201 25.75 -12.16 -26.24
N ASN A 202 26.72 -11.32 -26.60
CA ASN A 202 27.29 -10.28 -25.74
C ASN A 202 27.12 -8.91 -26.38
N VAL A 203 27.37 -7.85 -25.63
CA VAL A 203 27.43 -6.49 -26.17
C VAL A 203 28.49 -6.43 -27.28
N GLY A 204 28.15 -5.85 -28.42
CA GLY A 204 28.97 -5.81 -29.62
C GLY A 204 28.80 -7.01 -30.56
N SER A 205 28.11 -8.07 -30.13
CA SER A 205 27.80 -9.21 -31.01
C SER A 205 26.93 -8.77 -32.20
N ARG A 206 27.20 -9.38 -33.34
CA ARG A 206 26.37 -9.24 -34.54
C ARG A 206 25.34 -10.36 -34.56
N MET A 207 24.07 -10.01 -34.73
CA MET A 207 22.98 -10.99 -34.77
C MET A 207 22.09 -10.75 -35.99
N GLU A 208 21.47 -11.80 -36.46
CA GLU A 208 20.55 -11.76 -37.59
C GLU A 208 19.15 -12.16 -37.14
N ILE A 209 18.16 -11.31 -37.49
CA ILE A 209 16.75 -11.59 -37.25
C ILE A 209 16.08 -11.83 -38.60
N PHE A 210 15.42 -12.97 -38.69
CA PHE A 210 14.61 -13.36 -39.83
C PHE A 210 13.16 -12.98 -39.61
N PHE A 211 12.58 -12.27 -40.55
CA PHE A 211 11.17 -11.87 -40.55
C PHE A 211 10.44 -12.58 -41.68
N ILE A 212 9.25 -13.05 -41.40
CA ILE A 212 8.36 -13.68 -42.39
C ILE A 212 7.41 -12.57 -42.86
N GLN A 213 7.34 -12.37 -44.17
CA GLN A 213 6.42 -11.42 -44.80
C GLN A 213 5.75 -12.12 -46.01
N GLY A 214 4.49 -12.54 -45.79
CA GLY A 214 3.84 -13.42 -46.74
C GLY A 214 4.63 -14.70 -46.94
N GLU A 215 5.05 -15.01 -48.18
CA GLU A 215 5.87 -16.19 -48.48
C GLU A 215 7.37 -15.92 -48.48
N GLN A 216 7.79 -14.67 -48.24
CA GLN A 216 9.20 -14.26 -48.31
C GLN A 216 9.81 -14.16 -46.92
N GLN A 217 11.04 -14.69 -46.81
CA GLN A 217 11.87 -14.53 -45.62
C GLN A 217 12.84 -13.35 -45.85
N ARG A 218 12.81 -12.35 -44.96
CA ARG A 218 13.70 -11.17 -45.00
C ARG A 218 14.56 -11.12 -43.75
N ALA A 219 15.86 -11.14 -43.91
CA ALA A 219 16.81 -11.03 -42.83
C ALA A 219 17.26 -9.58 -42.58
N ARG A 220 17.50 -9.24 -41.31
CA ARG A 220 18.11 -7.98 -40.89
C ARG A 220 19.21 -8.24 -39.90
N ILE A 221 20.31 -7.55 -40.08
CA ILE A 221 21.49 -7.63 -39.24
C ILE A 221 21.50 -6.48 -38.27
N PHE A 222 21.66 -6.81 -36.99
CA PHE A 222 21.75 -5.87 -35.89
C PHE A 222 23.04 -6.06 -35.08
N ASN A 223 23.46 -5.01 -34.37
CA ASN A 223 24.56 -5.04 -33.40
C ASN A 223 23.98 -4.88 -32.00
N VAL A 224 24.29 -5.78 -31.10
CA VAL A 224 23.84 -5.69 -29.71
C VAL A 224 24.53 -4.52 -29.04
N SER A 225 23.80 -3.44 -28.72
CA SER A 225 24.34 -2.24 -28.05
C SER A 225 24.26 -2.34 -26.53
N GLY A 226 23.32 -3.11 -26.01
CA GLY A 226 23.15 -3.32 -24.59
C GLY A 226 22.24 -4.51 -24.28
N ILE A 227 22.37 -4.97 -23.05
CA ILE A 227 21.60 -6.09 -22.48
C ILE A 227 20.82 -5.54 -21.31
N TYR A 228 19.50 -5.72 -21.31
CA TYR A 228 18.60 -5.27 -20.24
C TYR A 228 17.97 -6.44 -19.50
N ARG A 229 17.47 -6.16 -18.28
CA ARG A 229 16.68 -7.09 -17.49
C ARG A 229 15.62 -6.34 -16.71
N THR A 230 14.36 -6.51 -17.06
CA THR A 230 13.24 -5.87 -16.37
C THR A 230 12.76 -6.68 -15.16
N GLY A 231 13.00 -7.99 -15.18
CA GLY A 231 12.45 -8.95 -14.23
C GLY A 231 11.00 -9.35 -14.52
N LEU A 232 10.45 -8.91 -15.64
CA LEU A 232 9.20 -9.41 -16.20
C LEU A 232 9.55 -10.55 -17.19
N GLU A 233 9.56 -11.78 -16.70
CA GLU A 233 10.10 -12.92 -17.47
C GLU A 233 9.41 -13.11 -18.82
N GLU A 234 8.09 -12.91 -18.90
CA GLU A 234 7.32 -13.01 -20.12
C GLU A 234 7.74 -11.99 -21.18
N PHE A 235 8.05 -10.75 -20.74
CA PHE A 235 8.54 -9.70 -21.63
C PHE A 235 10.02 -9.89 -21.96
N ASP A 236 10.83 -10.21 -20.96
CA ASP A 236 12.28 -10.43 -21.15
C ASP A 236 12.57 -11.61 -22.08
N LYS A 237 11.72 -12.63 -22.14
CA LYS A 237 11.85 -13.77 -23.07
C LYS A 237 11.39 -13.47 -24.50
N ARG A 238 10.57 -12.42 -24.69
CA ARG A 238 9.89 -12.18 -25.96
C ARG A 238 10.41 -10.95 -26.70
N PHE A 239 10.71 -9.86 -26.00
CA PHE A 239 10.92 -8.57 -26.64
C PHE A 239 12.40 -8.24 -26.81
N VAL A 240 12.69 -7.63 -27.97
CA VAL A 240 13.93 -6.93 -28.29
C VAL A 240 13.59 -5.54 -28.81
N ILE A 241 14.41 -4.53 -28.49
CA ILE A 241 14.11 -3.14 -28.83
C ILE A 241 15.03 -2.69 -29.96
N ALA A 242 14.45 -2.18 -31.04
CA ALA A 242 15.17 -1.72 -32.23
C ALA A 242 14.60 -0.39 -32.72
N ASP A 243 15.28 0.23 -33.69
CA ASP A 243 14.78 1.41 -34.38
C ASP A 243 13.54 1.08 -35.23
N ILE A 244 12.47 1.86 -35.09
CA ILE A 244 11.17 1.68 -35.75
C ILE A 244 11.29 1.62 -37.28
N THR A 245 12.27 2.31 -37.84
CA THR A 245 12.48 2.36 -39.29
C THR A 245 12.78 1.01 -39.94
N HIS A 246 13.27 0.03 -39.12
CA HIS A 246 13.43 -1.36 -39.60
C HIS A 246 12.09 -2.02 -39.86
N ILE A 247 11.12 -1.83 -38.95
CA ILE A 247 9.78 -2.42 -39.05
C ILE A 247 8.99 -1.74 -40.17
N GLN A 248 9.04 -0.42 -40.23
CA GLN A 248 8.40 0.34 -41.31
C GLN A 248 8.83 -0.16 -42.69
N ARG A 249 10.15 -0.33 -42.94
CA ARG A 249 10.65 -0.87 -44.19
C ARG A 249 10.34 -2.34 -44.45
N LEU A 250 10.29 -3.15 -43.41
CA LEU A 250 9.90 -4.58 -43.52
C LEU A 250 8.44 -4.70 -43.94
N ASN A 251 7.57 -3.87 -43.38
CA ASN A 251 6.14 -3.87 -43.68
C ASN A 251 5.76 -3.04 -44.89
N GLU A 252 6.74 -2.38 -45.55
CA GLU A 252 6.51 -1.46 -46.69
C GLU A 252 5.65 -0.25 -46.31
N TRP A 253 5.74 0.14 -45.02
CA TRP A 253 5.07 1.33 -44.49
C TRP A 253 5.79 2.60 -44.89
N LYS A 254 5.02 3.69 -44.94
CA LYS A 254 5.59 5.03 -45.09
C LYS A 254 6.31 5.46 -43.81
N PRO A 255 7.22 6.46 -43.90
CA PRO A 255 7.95 6.95 -42.73
C PRO A 255 7.05 7.54 -41.61
N ASP A 256 5.83 7.96 -41.96
CA ASP A 256 4.81 8.49 -41.06
C ASP A 256 3.79 7.45 -40.62
N GLU A 257 4.00 6.18 -40.94
CA GLU A 257 3.11 5.08 -40.51
C GLU A 257 3.72 4.30 -39.35
N VAL A 258 2.92 4.07 -38.32
CA VAL A 258 3.28 3.38 -37.06
C VAL A 258 2.20 2.36 -36.67
N ALA A 259 2.49 1.47 -35.73
CA ALA A 259 1.49 0.51 -35.25
C ALA A 259 0.49 1.17 -34.29
N GLY A 260 0.96 2.16 -33.52
CA GLY A 260 0.15 2.82 -32.51
C GLY A 260 0.93 3.85 -31.71
N PHE A 261 0.24 4.37 -30.70
CA PHE A 261 0.79 5.29 -29.72
C PHE A 261 0.74 4.65 -28.34
N GLU A 262 1.77 4.91 -27.56
CA GLU A 262 1.87 4.57 -26.14
C GLU A 262 1.69 5.87 -25.35
N VAL A 263 0.69 5.88 -24.46
CA VAL A 263 0.34 7.04 -23.64
C VAL A 263 0.67 6.71 -22.21
N PHE A 264 1.46 7.57 -21.55
CA PHE A 264 1.86 7.46 -20.17
C PHE A 264 1.12 8.48 -19.32
N VAL A 265 0.59 8.05 -18.18
CA VAL A 265 -0.15 8.91 -17.26
C VAL A 265 0.68 9.23 -16.00
N ASP A 266 0.33 10.30 -15.30
CA ASP A 266 0.97 10.67 -14.04
C ASP A 266 0.47 9.81 -12.88
N ASP A 267 -0.82 9.50 -12.88
CA ASP A 267 -1.49 8.74 -11.82
C ASP A 267 -2.24 7.55 -12.43
N PHE A 268 -1.70 6.36 -12.18
CA PHE A 268 -2.28 5.10 -12.66
C PHE A 268 -3.67 4.80 -12.08
N ASP A 269 -3.98 5.29 -10.89
CA ASP A 269 -5.30 5.06 -10.28
C ASP A 269 -6.41 5.75 -11.08
N ARG A 270 -6.04 6.75 -11.91
CA ARG A 270 -6.92 7.45 -12.82
C ARG A 270 -6.89 6.92 -14.26
N VAL A 271 -6.17 5.81 -14.52
CA VAL A 271 -5.95 5.31 -15.89
C VAL A 271 -7.27 5.06 -16.64
N ASP A 272 -8.28 4.52 -15.97
CA ASP A 272 -9.58 4.21 -16.59
C ASP A 272 -10.36 5.51 -16.94
N GLU A 273 -10.26 6.56 -16.09
CA GLU A 273 -10.80 7.89 -16.37
C GLU A 273 -10.08 8.55 -17.55
N LEU A 274 -8.75 8.45 -17.56
CA LEU A 274 -7.92 9.05 -18.59
C LEU A 274 -8.06 8.32 -19.92
N ASP A 275 -8.22 6.99 -19.92
CA ASP A 275 -8.51 6.21 -21.12
C ASP A 275 -9.83 6.65 -21.78
N ALA A 276 -10.88 6.89 -21.01
CA ALA A 276 -12.13 7.42 -21.54
C ALA A 276 -11.92 8.78 -22.24
N LYS A 277 -11.10 9.67 -21.68
CA LYS A 277 -10.77 10.96 -22.31
C LYS A 277 -9.93 10.78 -23.56
N VAL A 278 -8.97 9.85 -23.54
CA VAL A 278 -8.15 9.48 -24.71
C VAL A 278 -9.06 8.93 -25.81
N TYR A 279 -9.98 8.01 -25.47
CA TYR A 279 -10.92 7.43 -26.42
C TYR A 279 -11.79 8.48 -27.12
N ASP A 280 -12.30 9.44 -26.36
CA ASP A 280 -13.09 10.56 -26.91
C ASP A 280 -12.26 11.47 -27.84
N ALA A 281 -10.97 11.61 -27.55
CA ALA A 281 -10.06 12.48 -28.31
C ALA A 281 -9.54 11.85 -29.60
N ILE A 282 -9.34 10.52 -29.65
CA ILE A 282 -8.71 9.83 -30.80
C ILE A 282 -9.63 9.68 -32.02
N GLY A 283 -10.93 9.89 -31.87
CA GLY A 283 -11.89 9.87 -32.96
C GLY A 283 -12.25 8.47 -33.47
N THR A 284 -13.00 8.43 -34.57
CA THR A 284 -13.49 7.18 -35.16
C THR A 284 -12.42 6.44 -35.94
N GLY A 285 -12.27 5.15 -35.71
CA GLY A 285 -11.32 4.28 -36.43
C GLY A 285 -10.11 3.85 -35.61
N LEU A 286 -9.88 4.47 -34.48
CA LEU A 286 -8.88 4.05 -33.50
C LEU A 286 -9.56 3.52 -32.24
N TYR A 287 -8.78 2.77 -31.48
CA TYR A 287 -9.19 2.17 -30.21
C TYR A 287 -8.10 2.39 -29.17
N SER A 288 -8.49 2.78 -27.98
CA SER A 288 -7.61 2.82 -26.83
C SER A 288 -7.90 1.64 -25.92
N ALA A 289 -6.87 1.14 -25.27
CA ALA A 289 -6.99 0.10 -24.24
C ALA A 289 -5.99 0.36 -23.13
N THR A 290 -6.42 0.15 -21.91
CA THR A 290 -5.54 0.23 -20.73
C THR A 290 -4.63 -0.99 -20.65
N VAL A 291 -3.49 -0.83 -19.98
CA VAL A 291 -2.60 -1.97 -19.69
C VAL A 291 -3.31 -3.04 -18.83
N LYS A 292 -4.31 -2.66 -18.05
CA LYS A 292 -5.15 -3.62 -17.28
C LYS A 292 -5.90 -4.55 -18.21
N GLU A 293 -6.46 -4.01 -19.30
CA GLU A 293 -7.18 -4.80 -20.31
C GLU A 293 -6.23 -5.66 -21.17
N LEU A 294 -5.00 -5.18 -21.38
CA LEU A 294 -4.00 -5.89 -22.18
C LEU A 294 -3.32 -7.02 -21.39
N GLN A 295 -3.21 -6.87 -20.07
CA GLN A 295 -2.55 -7.81 -19.17
C GLN A 295 -3.48 -8.23 -18.01
N PRO A 296 -4.72 -8.73 -18.29
CA PRO A 296 -5.72 -8.99 -17.26
C PRO A 296 -5.24 -9.99 -16.21
N GLN A 297 -4.54 -11.04 -16.61
CA GLN A 297 -4.06 -12.08 -15.70
C GLN A 297 -3.17 -11.52 -14.58
N MET A 298 -2.32 -10.55 -14.91
CA MET A 298 -1.41 -9.94 -13.97
C MET A 298 -2.14 -8.99 -13.02
N PHE A 299 -3.04 -8.15 -13.54
CA PHE A 299 -3.80 -7.21 -12.72
C PHE A 299 -4.86 -7.92 -11.87
N ASP A 300 -5.53 -8.95 -12.38
CA ASP A 300 -6.44 -9.81 -11.60
C ASP A 300 -5.70 -10.50 -10.44
N TRP A 301 -4.47 -10.98 -10.68
CA TRP A 301 -3.65 -11.56 -9.62
C TRP A 301 -3.31 -10.51 -8.53
N LEU A 302 -2.96 -9.28 -8.92
CA LEU A 302 -2.73 -8.19 -7.97
C LEU A 302 -3.99 -7.86 -7.17
N GLU A 303 -5.16 -7.83 -7.80
CA GLU A 303 -6.43 -7.57 -7.11
C GLU A 303 -6.79 -8.68 -6.12
N LEU A 304 -6.55 -9.94 -6.47
CA LEU A 304 -6.71 -11.06 -5.54
C LEU A 304 -5.82 -10.90 -4.29
N GLN A 305 -4.61 -10.36 -4.42
CA GLN A 305 -3.77 -10.08 -3.26
C GLN A 305 -4.37 -9.01 -2.35
N ASN A 306 -5.03 -7.98 -2.89
CA ASN A 306 -5.76 -6.98 -2.11
C ASN A 306 -6.88 -7.62 -1.30
N VAL A 307 -7.68 -8.49 -1.91
CA VAL A 307 -8.76 -9.22 -1.23
C VAL A 307 -8.20 -10.08 -0.09
N ASN A 308 -7.10 -10.79 -0.34
CA ASN A 308 -6.43 -11.60 0.69
C ASN A 308 -6.02 -10.78 1.91
N VAL A 309 -5.43 -9.59 1.68
CA VAL A 309 -5.04 -8.69 2.78
C VAL A 309 -6.24 -8.15 3.53
N GLN A 310 -7.34 -7.81 2.85
CA GLN A 310 -8.57 -7.39 3.51
C GLN A 310 -9.11 -8.48 4.43
N VAL A 311 -9.09 -9.73 3.98
CA VAL A 311 -9.48 -10.90 4.80
C VAL A 311 -8.55 -11.06 6.00
N ILE A 312 -7.24 -10.95 5.81
CA ILE A 312 -6.26 -11.02 6.92
C ILE A 312 -6.52 -9.91 7.93
N ILE A 313 -6.71 -8.67 7.49
CA ILE A 313 -7.00 -7.53 8.39
C ILE A 313 -8.29 -7.81 9.18
N LEU A 314 -9.36 -8.25 8.51
CA LEU A 314 -10.63 -8.57 9.16
C LEU A 314 -10.46 -9.66 10.22
N LEU A 315 -9.78 -10.76 9.89
CA LEU A 315 -9.52 -11.85 10.82
C LEU A 315 -8.69 -11.39 12.03
N MET A 316 -7.64 -10.58 11.78
CA MET A 316 -6.81 -10.04 12.86
C MET A 316 -7.57 -9.07 13.77
N LEU A 317 -8.47 -8.26 13.22
CA LEU A 317 -9.37 -7.40 14.00
C LEU A 317 -10.30 -8.23 14.89
N ILE A 318 -10.88 -9.30 14.37
CA ILE A 318 -11.73 -10.22 15.13
C ILE A 318 -10.94 -10.87 16.27
N VAL A 319 -9.74 -11.38 15.99
CA VAL A 319 -8.86 -11.98 17.02
C VAL A 319 -8.48 -10.96 18.09
N ALA A 320 -8.09 -9.75 17.71
CA ALA A 320 -7.80 -8.67 18.64
C ALA A 320 -9.02 -8.32 19.51
N GLY A 321 -10.21 -8.27 18.91
CA GLY A 321 -11.47 -8.06 19.62
C GLY A 321 -11.76 -9.14 20.66
N PHE A 322 -11.63 -10.41 20.31
CA PHE A 322 -11.81 -11.53 21.25
C PHE A 322 -10.78 -11.52 22.39
N ASN A 323 -9.53 -11.22 22.10
CA ASN A 323 -8.49 -11.07 23.13
C ASN A 323 -8.85 -9.96 24.12
N MET A 324 -9.36 -8.82 23.63
CA MET A 324 -9.78 -7.71 24.48
C MET A 324 -11.03 -8.02 25.30
N ILE A 325 -12.01 -8.74 24.72
CA ILE A 325 -13.19 -9.20 25.45
C ILE A 325 -12.76 -10.10 26.62
N SER A 326 -11.89 -11.07 26.34
CA SER A 326 -11.40 -12.02 27.37
C SER A 326 -10.63 -11.30 28.46
N ALA A 327 -9.72 -10.40 28.11
CA ALA A 327 -8.95 -9.60 29.07
C ALA A 327 -9.86 -8.73 29.94
N LEU A 328 -10.86 -8.05 29.35
CA LEU A 328 -11.82 -7.24 30.11
C LEU A 328 -12.68 -8.06 31.04
N LEU A 329 -13.17 -9.22 30.60
CA LEU A 329 -13.97 -10.12 31.43
C LEU A 329 -13.18 -10.57 32.65
N ILE A 330 -11.93 -10.99 32.46
CA ILE A 330 -11.07 -11.44 33.56
C ILE A 330 -10.81 -10.28 34.52
N MET A 331 -10.48 -9.08 34.03
CA MET A 331 -10.30 -7.89 34.87
C MET A 331 -11.56 -7.57 35.69
N ILE A 332 -12.76 -7.71 35.11
CA ILE A 332 -14.02 -7.47 35.80
C ILE A 332 -14.23 -8.54 36.90
N ILE A 333 -14.02 -9.83 36.62
CA ILE A 333 -14.22 -10.92 37.55
C ILE A 333 -13.28 -10.78 38.77
N GLU A 334 -12.01 -10.49 38.56
CA GLU A 334 -11.03 -10.32 39.65
C GLU A 334 -11.30 -9.09 40.52
N ARG A 335 -12.04 -8.11 40.01
CA ARG A 335 -12.37 -6.88 40.75
C ARG A 335 -13.83 -6.82 41.20
N VAL A 336 -14.53 -7.97 41.27
CA VAL A 336 -15.95 -8.02 41.66
C VAL A 336 -16.17 -7.41 43.06
N ASN A 337 -15.31 -7.67 44.04
CA ASN A 337 -15.40 -7.08 45.38
C ASN A 337 -15.28 -5.56 45.36
N MET A 338 -14.33 -5.02 44.58
CA MET A 338 -14.18 -3.56 44.36
C MET A 338 -15.44 -2.95 43.73
N ILE A 339 -16.02 -3.63 42.72
CA ILE A 339 -17.26 -3.19 42.07
C ILE A 339 -18.41 -3.15 43.09
N GLY A 340 -18.51 -4.19 43.94
CA GLY A 340 -19.50 -4.26 45.02
C GLY A 340 -19.40 -3.08 45.99
N ILE A 341 -18.20 -2.78 46.48
CA ILE A 341 -17.92 -1.64 47.36
C ILE A 341 -18.28 -0.30 46.69
N LEU A 342 -17.86 -0.09 45.44
CA LEU A 342 -18.16 1.15 44.72
C LEU A 342 -19.67 1.33 44.51
N LYS A 343 -20.41 0.26 44.24
CA LYS A 343 -21.89 0.30 44.14
C LYS A 343 -22.53 0.57 45.50
N ALA A 344 -22.04 -0.02 46.58
CA ALA A 344 -22.53 0.23 47.93
C ALA A 344 -22.32 1.68 48.38
N LEU A 345 -21.25 2.34 47.90
CA LEU A 345 -20.95 3.76 48.09
C LEU A 345 -21.79 4.68 47.17
N GLY A 346 -22.69 4.13 46.33
CA GLY A 346 -23.59 4.89 45.48
C GLY A 346 -23.00 5.31 44.10
N MET A 347 -21.90 4.69 43.67
CA MET A 347 -21.36 4.96 42.34
C MET A 347 -22.25 4.37 41.25
N ALA A 348 -22.67 5.18 40.28
CA ALA A 348 -23.49 4.74 39.15
C ALA A 348 -22.77 3.70 38.27
N ASP A 349 -23.50 2.70 37.74
CA ASP A 349 -22.98 1.62 36.92
C ASP A 349 -22.19 2.13 35.70
N GLY A 350 -22.65 3.21 35.07
CA GLY A 350 -21.92 3.83 33.93
C GLY A 350 -20.55 4.36 34.31
N LYS A 351 -20.37 4.91 35.53
CA LYS A 351 -19.07 5.38 35.99
C LYS A 351 -18.11 4.23 36.28
N ILE A 352 -18.63 3.13 36.86
CA ILE A 352 -17.86 1.89 37.11
C ILE A 352 -17.44 1.27 35.78
N ARG A 353 -18.37 1.16 34.82
CA ARG A 353 -18.06 0.69 33.46
C ARG A 353 -16.94 1.47 32.80
N ASN A 354 -16.96 2.79 32.90
CA ASN A 354 -15.93 3.64 32.32
C ASN A 354 -14.53 3.40 32.92
N ILE A 355 -14.42 2.95 34.19
CA ILE A 355 -13.13 2.59 34.80
C ILE A 355 -12.47 1.47 33.96
N PHE A 356 -13.23 0.39 33.71
CA PHE A 356 -12.72 -0.76 32.95
C PHE A 356 -12.50 -0.44 31.48
N LEU A 357 -13.34 0.42 30.87
CA LEU A 357 -13.13 0.88 29.49
C LEU A 357 -11.82 1.67 29.35
N TYR A 358 -11.52 2.58 30.29
CA TYR A 358 -10.24 3.31 30.29
C TYR A 358 -9.05 2.37 30.48
N GLN A 359 -9.16 1.36 31.34
CA GLN A 359 -8.10 0.39 31.53
C GLN A 359 -7.87 -0.46 30.29
N ALA A 360 -8.93 -0.97 29.65
CA ALA A 360 -8.85 -1.72 28.41
C ALA A 360 -8.28 -0.88 27.26
N LEU A 361 -8.71 0.38 27.13
CA LEU A 361 -8.18 1.30 26.11
C LEU A 361 -6.68 1.57 26.28
N TYR A 362 -6.22 1.68 27.54
CA TYR A 362 -4.80 1.83 27.84
C TYR A 362 -4.00 0.58 27.44
N LEU A 363 -4.50 -0.62 27.73
CA LEU A 363 -3.86 -1.87 27.33
C LEU A 363 -3.82 -2.02 25.80
N THR A 364 -4.91 -1.67 25.12
CA THR A 364 -4.95 -1.62 23.66
C THR A 364 -3.88 -0.67 23.11
N GLY A 365 -3.76 0.54 23.69
CA GLY A 365 -2.74 1.51 23.29
C GLY A 365 -1.31 1.00 23.44
N ILE A 366 -1.00 0.29 24.53
CA ILE A 366 0.32 -0.34 24.72
C ILE A 366 0.55 -1.46 23.69
N GLY A 367 -0.44 -2.32 23.47
CA GLY A 367 -0.36 -3.38 22.47
C GLY A 367 -0.14 -2.82 21.05
N MET A 368 -0.89 -1.78 20.70
CA MET A 368 -0.71 -1.08 19.42
C MET A 368 0.67 -0.43 19.29
N PHE A 369 1.17 0.21 20.35
CA PHE A 369 2.50 0.80 20.33
C PHE A 369 3.59 -0.25 20.03
N TRP A 370 3.60 -1.35 20.76
CA TRP A 370 4.56 -2.43 20.53
C TRP A 370 4.35 -3.13 19.19
N GLY A 371 3.09 -3.30 18.76
CA GLY A 371 2.75 -3.85 17.45
C GLY A 371 3.29 -2.99 16.30
N ASN A 372 3.15 -1.67 16.40
CA ASN A 372 3.74 -0.74 15.42
C ASN A 372 5.28 -0.81 15.44
N VAL A 373 5.90 -0.80 16.63
CA VAL A 373 7.37 -0.88 16.74
C VAL A 373 7.89 -2.16 16.09
N VAL A 374 7.30 -3.31 16.40
CA VAL A 374 7.71 -4.61 15.83
C VAL A 374 7.41 -4.68 14.34
N GLY A 375 6.19 -4.35 13.91
CA GLY A 375 5.77 -4.43 12.51
C GLY A 375 6.61 -3.52 11.61
N ILE A 376 6.79 -2.25 11.99
CA ILE A 376 7.60 -1.31 11.20
C ILE A 376 9.06 -1.74 11.19
N SER A 377 9.62 -2.20 12.34
CA SER A 377 11.01 -2.66 12.38
C SER A 377 11.25 -3.86 11.47
N LEU A 378 10.34 -4.83 11.43
CA LEU A 378 10.44 -5.98 10.53
C LEU A 378 10.33 -5.57 9.07
N CYS A 379 9.43 -4.64 8.73
CA CYS A 379 9.31 -4.08 7.39
C CYS A 379 10.60 -3.36 6.96
N LEU A 380 11.18 -2.53 7.82
CA LEU A 380 12.44 -1.83 7.54
C LEU A 380 13.63 -2.79 7.40
N LEU A 381 13.69 -3.83 8.23
CA LEU A 381 14.70 -4.88 8.10
C LEU A 381 14.58 -5.59 6.76
N GLN A 382 13.36 -5.95 6.34
CA GLN A 382 13.13 -6.56 5.04
C GLN A 382 13.51 -5.61 3.90
N GLN A 383 13.12 -4.34 3.98
CA GLN A 383 13.42 -3.34 2.94
C GLN A 383 14.92 -3.10 2.79
N HIS A 384 15.68 -3.10 3.91
CA HIS A 384 17.12 -2.82 3.88
C HIS A 384 17.97 -4.05 3.55
N PHE A 385 17.64 -5.20 4.09
CA PHE A 385 18.46 -6.42 3.96
C PHE A 385 17.92 -7.40 2.91
N GLY A 386 16.67 -7.28 2.44
CA GLY A 386 16.10 -8.18 1.47
C GLY A 386 16.12 -9.65 1.91
N ILE A 387 15.82 -9.92 3.20
CA ILE A 387 15.98 -11.24 3.82
C ILE A 387 15.11 -12.30 3.13
N ILE A 388 13.86 -11.93 2.83
CA ILE A 388 12.90 -12.81 2.16
C ILE A 388 13.03 -12.57 0.67
N THR A 389 13.59 -13.57 -0.02
CA THR A 389 13.74 -13.58 -1.48
C THR A 389 12.64 -14.42 -2.11
N LEU A 390 12.26 -14.07 -3.32
CA LEU A 390 11.24 -14.74 -4.11
C LEU A 390 11.83 -15.25 -5.43
N ASP A 391 11.17 -16.23 -6.02
CA ASP A 391 11.43 -16.63 -7.39
C ASP A 391 10.90 -15.59 -8.37
N GLU A 392 11.79 -14.91 -9.08
CA GLU A 392 11.47 -13.81 -9.98
C GLU A 392 10.55 -14.25 -11.13
N ALA A 393 10.66 -15.52 -11.56
CA ALA A 393 9.82 -16.07 -12.62
C ALA A 393 8.35 -16.19 -12.22
N SER A 394 8.08 -16.49 -10.94
CA SER A 394 6.73 -16.70 -10.42
C SER A 394 6.10 -15.44 -9.85
N TYR A 395 6.91 -14.52 -9.29
CA TYR A 395 6.44 -13.36 -8.54
C TYR A 395 6.84 -12.02 -9.15
N TYR A 396 7.51 -12.00 -10.29
CA TYR A 396 7.96 -10.80 -11.02
C TYR A 396 8.95 -9.90 -10.25
N VAL A 397 9.31 -10.27 -9.00
CA VAL A 397 10.24 -9.54 -8.13
C VAL A 397 11.16 -10.50 -7.40
N LYS A 398 12.43 -10.11 -7.21
CA LYS A 398 13.45 -10.94 -6.52
C LYS A 398 13.33 -10.95 -5.01
N VAL A 399 12.85 -9.86 -4.45
CA VAL A 399 12.79 -9.62 -3.01
C VAL A 399 11.38 -9.15 -2.69
N VAL A 400 10.80 -9.62 -1.57
CA VAL A 400 9.49 -9.16 -1.12
C VAL A 400 9.53 -7.64 -0.98
N PRO A 401 8.78 -6.91 -1.80
CA PRO A 401 8.76 -5.47 -1.79
C PRO A 401 7.99 -4.96 -0.56
N ILE A 402 8.46 -3.87 0.01
CA ILE A 402 7.83 -3.21 1.16
C ILE A 402 7.55 -1.76 0.80
N ASN A 403 6.29 -1.38 0.88
CA ASN A 403 5.87 0.02 0.82
C ASN A 403 5.25 0.43 2.17
N LEU A 404 5.96 1.30 2.92
CA LEU A 404 5.51 1.83 4.20
C LEU A 404 4.87 3.21 3.98
N ASN A 405 3.56 3.23 3.79
CA ASN A 405 2.79 4.47 3.72
C ASN A 405 2.25 4.83 5.10
N ILE A 406 2.62 6.01 5.60
CA ILE A 406 2.20 6.50 6.92
C ILE A 406 0.68 6.61 7.05
N TRP A 407 -0.01 6.98 5.97
CA TRP A 407 -1.47 7.09 5.98
C TRP A 407 -2.17 5.75 6.15
N HIS A 408 -1.65 4.69 5.53
CA HIS A 408 -2.16 3.33 5.71
C HIS A 408 -1.98 2.86 7.15
N ILE A 409 -0.80 3.12 7.75
CA ILE A 409 -0.53 2.76 9.14
C ILE A 409 -1.45 3.52 10.09
N LEU A 410 -1.66 4.82 9.88
CA LEU A 410 -2.56 5.63 10.70
C LEU A 410 -4.02 5.15 10.59
N LEU A 411 -4.50 4.88 9.38
CA LEU A 411 -5.84 4.37 9.14
C LEU A 411 -6.06 3.01 9.80
N LEU A 412 -5.08 2.10 9.68
CA LEU A 412 -5.11 0.78 10.30
C LEU A 412 -5.17 0.90 11.83
N ASN A 413 -4.34 1.76 12.42
CA ASN A 413 -4.36 2.00 13.87
C ASN A 413 -5.68 2.61 14.33
N ALA A 414 -6.20 3.61 13.63
CA ALA A 414 -7.49 4.24 13.97
C ALA A 414 -8.65 3.23 13.84
N GLY A 415 -8.67 2.43 12.77
CA GLY A 415 -9.65 1.36 12.56
C GLY A 415 -9.60 0.30 13.64
N THR A 416 -8.40 -0.16 14.01
CA THR A 416 -8.22 -1.15 15.10
C THR A 416 -8.68 -0.60 16.43
N LEU A 417 -8.33 0.64 16.77
CA LEU A 417 -8.76 1.28 18.02
C LEU A 417 -10.27 1.40 18.09
N PHE A 418 -10.88 1.84 16.99
CA PHE A 418 -12.34 1.96 16.88
C PHE A 418 -13.04 0.60 17.01
N PHE A 419 -12.55 -0.42 16.33
CA PHE A 419 -13.12 -1.77 16.38
C PHE A 419 -12.96 -2.40 17.78
N CYS A 420 -11.78 -2.31 18.39
CA CYS A 420 -11.56 -2.76 19.76
C CYS A 420 -12.48 -2.04 20.75
N PHE A 421 -12.64 -0.72 20.60
CA PHE A 421 -13.57 0.03 21.43
C PHE A 421 -15.02 -0.48 21.30
N LEU A 422 -15.47 -0.71 20.06
CA LEU A 422 -16.80 -1.26 19.80
C LEU A 422 -17.01 -2.64 20.46
N MET A 423 -16.01 -3.52 20.33
CA MET A 423 -16.04 -4.86 20.93
C MET A 423 -16.05 -4.83 22.47
N LEU A 424 -15.40 -3.84 23.09
CA LEU A 424 -15.39 -3.68 24.54
C LEU A 424 -16.73 -3.23 25.12
N LEU A 425 -17.63 -2.66 24.33
CA LEU A 425 -18.95 -2.25 24.81
C LEU A 425 -19.78 -3.46 25.26
N LEU A 426 -19.71 -4.59 24.54
CA LEU A 426 -20.49 -5.80 24.84
C LEU A 426 -20.23 -6.35 26.27
N PRO A 427 -18.97 -6.69 26.66
CA PRO A 427 -18.71 -7.24 28.00
C PRO A 427 -18.84 -6.18 29.09
N SER A 428 -18.70 -4.90 28.77
CA SER A 428 -18.81 -3.84 29.78
C SER A 428 -20.21 -3.75 30.42
N PHE A 429 -21.25 -4.21 29.74
CA PHE A 429 -22.61 -4.29 30.31
C PHE A 429 -22.74 -5.34 31.45
N ILE A 430 -21.82 -6.31 31.54
CA ILE A 430 -21.80 -7.30 32.62
C ILE A 430 -21.62 -6.63 33.99
N VAL A 431 -20.86 -5.51 34.03
CA VAL A 431 -20.67 -4.70 35.25
C VAL A 431 -22.01 -4.28 35.87
N ALA A 432 -23.00 -3.94 35.04
CA ALA A 432 -24.33 -3.57 35.53
C ALA A 432 -25.10 -4.70 36.23
N ARG A 433 -24.83 -5.96 35.86
CA ARG A 433 -25.52 -7.14 36.41
C ARG A 433 -24.93 -7.65 37.73
N ILE A 434 -23.78 -7.14 38.17
CA ILE A 434 -23.15 -7.52 39.45
C ILE A 434 -23.94 -6.87 40.59
N SER A 435 -24.57 -7.70 41.47
CA SER A 435 -25.30 -7.20 42.62
C SER A 435 -24.35 -6.95 43.80
N PRO A 436 -24.46 -5.83 44.55
CA PRO A 436 -23.60 -5.54 45.72
C PRO A 436 -23.65 -6.61 46.79
N LEU A 437 -24.86 -7.18 47.04
CA LEU A 437 -25.09 -8.19 48.07
C LEU A 437 -24.31 -9.49 47.80
N LYS A 438 -24.18 -9.91 46.54
CA LYS A 438 -23.41 -11.11 46.17
C LYS A 438 -21.90 -10.85 46.13
N ALA A 439 -21.51 -9.65 45.80
CA ALA A 439 -20.09 -9.26 45.65
C ALA A 439 -19.36 -9.13 47.01
N ILE A 440 -20.07 -8.77 48.10
CA ILE A 440 -19.49 -8.56 49.44
C ILE A 440 -19.51 -9.85 50.31
N ARG A 441 -20.28 -10.87 49.90
CA ARG A 441 -20.54 -12.08 50.69
C ARG A 441 -19.61 -13.27 50.38
N PHE A 442 -18.66 -13.13 49.52
CA PHE A 442 -17.66 -14.15 49.19
C PHE A 442 -16.35 -13.84 49.93
N ASP A 443 -16.22 -14.45 51.12
CA ASP A 443 -14.97 -14.87 51.72
C ASP A 443 -14.73 -16.33 51.40
#